data_2938b6106cf2b61a6cc0658c5bc3a8e2
#
_entry.id   2938b6106cf2b61a6cc0658c5bc3a8e2
#
_cell.length_a   1.000
_cell.length_b   1.000
_cell.length_c   1.000
_cell.angle_alpha   90.00
_cell.angle_beta   90.00
_cell.angle_gamma   90.00
#
_symmetry.space_group_name_H-M   'P 1'
#
loop_
_entity.id
_entity.type
_entity.pdbx_description
1 polymer ?
#
loop_
_entity_poly.entity_id
_entity_poly.type
_entity_poly.pdbx_seq_one_letter_code
_entity_poly.pdbx_strand_id
1 'polypeptide(L)'
;MLAMLLSAIVPLAPVAAHDVSEGAAFIDVPLYTQQRNLSCEYASMVIAMGAYGVWVSEWVFDEMVPLSDNPHWGYRGDITGWWGNTTDYGVYPEPLVGPLAQLGFRGEVFYAQGDSSALTNFLDNGVPVVLWLGLWGDQSFYEYANDGTPYKLNPGYHVVVAYGYDESGVYAADPATGGTVSWAWGDFMWMWDALDGMSMAVWPLVGSAAAAETSPVCC
;
A
#
# COMPACT_ATOMS: atom_id res chain seq x y z
N MET A 1 -28.47 53.94 -21.33
CA MET A 1 -27.47 52.96 -21.78
C MET A 1 -27.40 51.84 -20.79
N LEU A 2 -27.96 50.70 -21.15
CA LEU A 2 -28.04 49.51 -20.30
C LEU A 2 -26.90 48.56 -20.74
N ALA A 3 -25.89 48.35 -19.89
CA ALA A 3 -24.78 47.46 -20.18
C ALA A 3 -25.21 46.02 -19.88
N MET A 4 -25.31 45.19 -20.92
CA MET A 4 -25.46 43.73 -20.80
C MET A 4 -24.12 43.10 -20.41
N LEU A 5 -24.04 42.55 -19.22
CA LEU A 5 -22.94 41.68 -18.80
C LEU A 5 -23.13 40.28 -19.44
N LEU A 6 -22.33 39.96 -20.44
CA LEU A 6 -22.21 38.59 -20.93
C LEU A 6 -21.40 37.78 -19.92
N SER A 7 -22.06 36.85 -19.19
CA SER A 7 -21.38 35.82 -18.43
C SER A 7 -20.83 34.75 -19.39
N ALA A 8 -19.50 34.64 -19.46
CA ALA A 8 -18.85 33.56 -20.18
C ALA A 8 -19.01 32.27 -19.39
N ILE A 9 -19.70 31.28 -19.95
CA ILE A 9 -19.73 29.90 -19.45
C ILE A 9 -18.41 29.25 -19.85
N VAL A 10 -17.54 29.02 -18.86
CA VAL A 10 -16.32 28.21 -19.03
C VAL A 10 -16.77 26.75 -19.08
N PRO A 11 -16.51 26.00 -20.17
CA PRO A 11 -16.82 24.57 -20.17
C PRO A 11 -15.90 23.86 -19.18
N LEU A 12 -16.49 23.09 -18.23
CA LEU A 12 -15.73 22.13 -17.44
C LEU A 12 -15.10 21.11 -18.40
N ALA A 13 -13.79 20.97 -18.33
CA ALA A 13 -13.09 19.89 -19.01
C ALA A 13 -13.62 18.54 -18.46
N PRO A 14 -13.87 17.53 -19.32
CA PRO A 14 -14.27 16.22 -18.86
C PRO A 14 -13.12 15.67 -17.99
N VAL A 15 -13.46 15.24 -16.76
CA VAL A 15 -12.58 14.40 -15.95
C VAL A 15 -12.29 13.16 -16.78
N ALA A 16 -11.02 12.87 -17.02
CA ALA A 16 -10.62 11.65 -17.73
C ALA A 16 -11.25 10.45 -17.00
N ALA A 17 -12.06 9.68 -17.72
CA ALA A 17 -12.56 8.41 -17.22
C ALA A 17 -11.33 7.51 -17.02
N HIS A 18 -11.07 7.08 -15.78
CA HIS A 18 -10.08 6.06 -15.53
C HIS A 18 -10.55 4.79 -16.27
N ASP A 19 -9.64 4.17 -17.04
CA ASP A 19 -9.90 2.86 -17.65
C ASP A 19 -10.00 1.84 -16.50
N VAL A 20 -11.21 1.51 -16.10
CA VAL A 20 -11.49 0.43 -15.15
C VAL A 20 -11.36 -0.88 -15.91
N SER A 21 -10.48 -1.77 -15.46
CA SER A 21 -10.30 -3.09 -16.04
C SER A 21 -11.63 -3.86 -15.99
N GLU A 22 -12.09 -4.35 -17.16
CA GLU A 22 -13.21 -5.30 -17.23
C GLU A 22 -12.72 -6.65 -16.71
N GLY A 23 -13.01 -6.99 -15.45
CA GLY A 23 -12.60 -8.25 -14.84
C GLY A 23 -12.89 -8.27 -13.35
N ALA A 24 -12.65 -9.43 -12.76
CA ALA A 24 -12.66 -9.61 -11.31
C ALA A 24 -11.62 -10.65 -10.92
N ALA A 25 -10.86 -10.37 -9.85
CA ALA A 25 -9.93 -11.32 -9.26
C ALA A 25 -10.00 -11.23 -7.74
N PHE A 26 -9.89 -12.37 -7.06
CA PHE A 26 -9.85 -12.45 -5.61
C PHE A 26 -8.82 -13.49 -5.16
N ILE A 27 -8.03 -13.13 -4.18
CA ILE A 27 -6.97 -13.93 -3.58
C ILE A 27 -7.38 -14.20 -2.13
N ASP A 28 -7.16 -15.41 -1.65
CA ASP A 28 -7.33 -15.72 -0.24
C ASP A 28 -6.16 -15.16 0.55
N VAL A 29 -6.40 -14.15 1.38
CA VAL A 29 -5.41 -13.54 2.27
C VAL A 29 -5.87 -13.65 3.73
N PRO A 30 -4.96 -13.90 4.66
CA PRO A 30 -5.33 -13.92 6.08
C PRO A 30 -5.63 -12.52 6.59
N LEU A 31 -6.41 -12.45 7.66
CA LEU A 31 -6.63 -11.22 8.41
C LEU A 31 -5.64 -11.16 9.57
N TYR A 32 -5.06 -9.99 9.80
CA TYR A 32 -4.10 -9.73 10.86
C TYR A 32 -4.26 -8.30 11.37
N THR A 33 -4.26 -8.12 12.69
CA THR A 33 -4.33 -6.79 13.31
C THR A 33 -2.92 -6.32 13.67
N GLN A 34 -2.53 -5.13 13.22
CA GLN A 34 -1.26 -4.52 13.61
C GLN A 34 -1.12 -4.40 15.12
N GLN A 35 0.06 -4.60 15.64
CA GLN A 35 0.31 -4.66 17.08
C GLN A 35 0.76 -3.31 17.66
N ARG A 36 1.08 -2.34 16.83
CA ARG A 36 1.51 -0.99 17.21
C ARG A 36 0.76 0.06 16.39
N ASN A 37 0.69 1.29 16.91
CA ASN A 37 -0.14 2.34 16.31
C ASN A 37 0.19 2.66 14.85
N LEU A 38 1.47 2.59 14.47
CA LEU A 38 1.99 2.97 13.16
C LEU A 38 2.75 1.83 12.48
N SER A 39 2.33 0.57 12.66
CA SER A 39 2.97 -0.59 12.03
C SER A 39 2.16 -1.19 10.88
N CYS A 40 1.29 -0.41 10.25
CA CYS A 40 0.44 -0.90 9.16
C CYS A 40 1.25 -1.48 7.99
N GLU A 41 2.43 -0.94 7.67
CA GLU A 41 3.32 -1.46 6.63
C GLU A 41 3.84 -2.86 6.99
N TYR A 42 4.33 -3.04 8.22
CA TYR A 42 4.86 -4.31 8.68
C TYR A 42 3.77 -5.37 8.79
N ALA A 43 2.61 -5.00 9.33
CA ALA A 43 1.44 -5.87 9.39
C ALA A 43 0.94 -6.26 7.99
N SER A 44 0.99 -5.34 7.03
CA SER A 44 0.65 -5.63 5.63
C SER A 44 1.64 -6.61 4.98
N MET A 45 2.95 -6.54 5.32
CA MET A 45 3.89 -7.59 4.90
C MET A 45 3.54 -8.95 5.48
N VAL A 46 3.13 -9.02 6.77
CA VAL A 46 2.67 -10.27 7.41
C VAL A 46 1.45 -10.83 6.69
N ILE A 47 0.47 -10.00 6.33
CA ILE A 47 -0.73 -10.39 5.57
C ILE A 47 -0.33 -10.93 4.19
N ALA A 48 0.50 -10.18 3.46
CA ALA A 48 0.91 -10.56 2.10
C ALA A 48 1.71 -11.87 2.04
N MET A 49 2.64 -12.10 2.99
CA MET A 49 3.35 -13.38 3.13
C MET A 49 2.42 -14.50 3.61
N GLY A 50 1.48 -14.16 4.47
CA GLY A 50 0.46 -15.09 4.98
C GLY A 50 -0.43 -15.68 3.90
N ALA A 51 -0.66 -14.96 2.78
CA ALA A 51 -1.35 -15.49 1.59
C ALA A 51 -0.67 -16.74 1.00
N TYR A 52 0.63 -16.90 1.27
CA TYR A 52 1.42 -18.07 0.87
C TYR A 52 1.70 -19.03 2.04
N GLY A 53 0.99 -18.88 3.16
CA GLY A 53 1.13 -19.74 4.34
C GLY A 53 2.36 -19.44 5.21
N VAL A 54 3.10 -18.36 4.94
CA VAL A 54 4.30 -17.98 5.71
C VAL A 54 3.94 -16.90 6.72
N TRP A 55 4.16 -17.19 8.00
CA TRP A 55 3.87 -16.29 9.10
C TRP A 55 5.15 -15.85 9.80
N VAL A 56 5.31 -14.55 9.93
CA VAL A 56 6.38 -13.92 10.69
C VAL A 56 5.78 -12.93 11.70
N SER A 57 6.52 -12.59 12.73
CA SER A 57 6.14 -11.47 13.59
C SER A 57 6.42 -10.15 12.89
N GLU A 58 5.55 -9.15 12.99
CA GLU A 58 5.83 -7.80 12.48
C GLU A 58 7.07 -7.16 13.12
N TRP A 59 7.46 -7.63 14.34
CA TRP A 59 8.64 -7.16 15.06
C TRP A 59 9.95 -7.49 14.34
N VAL A 60 9.97 -8.47 13.45
CA VAL A 60 11.18 -8.82 12.69
C VAL A 60 11.67 -7.68 11.80
N PHE A 61 10.76 -6.82 11.35
CA PHE A 61 11.09 -5.68 10.51
C PHE A 61 11.83 -4.57 11.26
N ASP A 62 11.67 -4.45 12.59
CA ASP A 62 12.39 -3.46 13.39
C ASP A 62 13.92 -3.67 13.35
N GLU A 63 14.36 -4.92 13.20
CA GLU A 63 15.79 -5.26 13.10
C GLU A 63 16.33 -5.13 11.68
N MET A 64 15.45 -5.15 10.68
CA MET A 64 15.81 -5.20 9.25
C MET A 64 15.68 -3.85 8.56
N VAL A 65 14.78 -2.98 9.04
CA VAL A 65 14.49 -1.67 8.44
C VAL A 65 15.20 -0.59 9.27
N PRO A 66 16.12 0.19 8.68
CA PRO A 66 16.81 1.26 9.40
C PRO A 66 15.85 2.41 9.73
N LEU A 67 16.20 3.22 10.72
CA LEU A 67 15.52 4.49 10.96
C LEU A 67 16.04 5.56 9.98
N SER A 68 15.14 6.42 9.49
CA SER A 68 15.48 7.50 8.57
C SER A 68 14.43 8.62 8.60
N ASP A 69 14.87 9.88 8.41
CA ASP A 69 13.93 10.98 8.18
C ASP A 69 13.20 10.85 6.84
N ASN A 70 13.85 10.27 5.82
CA ASN A 70 13.24 9.98 4.53
C ASN A 70 12.61 8.58 4.55
N PRO A 71 11.27 8.44 4.42
CA PRO A 71 10.60 7.14 4.46
C PRO A 71 10.97 6.22 3.29
N HIS A 72 11.56 6.71 2.19
CA HIS A 72 12.15 5.88 1.13
C HIS A 72 13.46 5.20 1.53
N TRP A 73 14.07 5.58 2.65
CA TRP A 73 15.35 5.04 3.11
C TRP A 73 15.24 4.24 4.41
N GLY A 74 14.13 4.38 5.13
CA GLY A 74 13.90 3.67 6.37
C GLY A 74 12.64 4.12 7.09
N TYR A 75 12.40 3.62 8.29
CA TYR A 75 11.25 3.97 9.11
C TYR A 75 11.43 5.38 9.70
N ARG A 76 10.44 6.25 9.49
CA ARG A 76 10.43 7.64 9.98
C ARG A 76 9.63 7.75 11.27
N GLY A 77 10.26 8.21 12.33
CA GLY A 77 9.65 8.55 13.62
C GLY A 77 9.44 7.36 14.55
N ASP A 78 8.51 7.52 15.51
CA ASP A 78 8.18 6.51 16.51
C ASP A 78 6.99 5.66 16.06
N ILE A 79 7.18 4.35 15.94
CA ILE A 79 6.15 3.38 15.51
C ILE A 79 4.98 3.27 16.51
N THR A 80 5.16 3.76 17.76
CA THR A 80 4.12 3.84 18.79
C THR A 80 3.46 5.22 18.86
N GLY A 81 3.86 6.14 17.98
CA GLY A 81 3.36 7.51 17.90
C GLY A 81 1.90 7.61 17.46
N TRP A 82 1.47 8.81 17.12
CA TRP A 82 0.09 9.09 16.75
C TRP A 82 -0.09 9.14 15.24
N TRP A 83 -1.07 8.43 14.74
CA TRP A 83 -1.43 8.47 13.33
C TRP A 83 -1.93 9.85 12.88
N GLY A 84 -1.67 10.21 11.62
CA GLY A 84 -2.18 11.43 10.98
C GLY A 84 -1.19 12.60 10.95
N ASN A 85 0.00 12.45 11.54
CA ASN A 85 1.08 13.44 11.44
C ASN A 85 2.21 12.94 10.53
N THR A 86 3.27 13.74 10.36
CA THR A 86 4.43 13.41 9.52
C THR A 86 5.76 13.39 10.28
N THR A 87 5.73 13.54 11.59
CA THR A 87 6.89 13.36 12.47
C THR A 87 7.06 11.89 12.84
N ASP A 88 5.99 11.29 13.43
CA ASP A 88 5.84 9.85 13.58
C ASP A 88 5.06 9.38 12.38
N TYR A 89 5.69 8.66 11.47
CA TYR A 89 5.12 8.49 10.14
C TYR A 89 5.08 7.02 9.70
N GLY A 90 6.22 6.40 9.39
CA GLY A 90 6.30 5.03 8.92
C GLY A 90 7.35 4.84 7.83
N VAL A 91 7.17 3.87 6.96
CA VAL A 91 8.12 3.50 5.91
C VAL A 91 7.42 3.30 4.56
N TYR A 92 8.07 3.76 3.49
CA TYR A 92 7.66 3.51 2.11
C TYR A 92 8.15 2.15 1.62
N PRO A 93 7.75 1.69 0.43
CA PRO A 93 8.00 0.30 0.05
C PRO A 93 9.47 -0.06 -0.14
N GLU A 94 10.34 0.85 -0.57
CA GLU A 94 11.72 0.54 -0.96
C GLU A 94 12.55 -0.11 0.16
N PRO A 95 12.53 0.38 1.42
CA PRO A 95 13.27 -0.25 2.52
C PRO A 95 12.79 -1.66 2.88
N LEU A 96 11.58 -2.05 2.47
CA LEU A 96 11.00 -3.36 2.77
C LEU A 96 11.44 -4.45 1.78
N VAL A 97 11.99 -4.09 0.62
CA VAL A 97 12.42 -5.05 -0.42
C VAL A 97 13.52 -5.99 0.11
N GLY A 98 14.53 -5.42 0.78
CA GLY A 98 15.62 -6.20 1.37
C GLY A 98 15.18 -7.18 2.46
N PRO A 99 14.41 -6.75 3.46
CA PRO A 99 13.78 -7.62 4.46
C PRO A 99 12.95 -8.75 3.84
N LEU A 100 12.08 -8.46 2.87
CA LEU A 100 11.30 -9.48 2.17
C LEU A 100 12.20 -10.51 1.49
N ALA A 101 13.28 -10.08 0.82
CA ALA A 101 14.22 -10.99 0.18
C ALA A 101 14.91 -11.92 1.19
N GLN A 102 15.27 -11.44 2.37
CA GLN A 102 15.82 -12.25 3.47
C GLN A 102 14.81 -13.26 4.02
N LEU A 103 13.52 -12.93 3.96
CA LEU A 103 12.41 -13.82 4.35
C LEU A 103 11.95 -14.75 3.22
N GLY A 104 12.65 -14.77 2.07
CA GLY A 104 12.35 -15.66 0.95
C GLY A 104 11.27 -15.14 0.00
N PHE A 105 10.98 -13.85 0.02
CA PHE A 105 9.99 -13.22 -0.85
C PHE A 105 10.60 -12.16 -1.77
N ARG A 106 9.96 -11.95 -2.90
CA ARG A 106 10.18 -10.79 -3.75
C ARG A 106 9.15 -9.71 -3.41
N GLY A 107 9.62 -8.49 -3.24
CA GLY A 107 8.81 -7.27 -3.24
C GLY A 107 9.09 -6.51 -4.52
N GLU A 108 8.09 -6.28 -5.36
CA GLU A 108 8.21 -5.42 -6.54
C GLU A 108 7.48 -4.11 -6.30
N VAL A 109 8.26 -3.03 -6.18
CA VAL A 109 7.75 -1.68 -5.96
C VAL A 109 7.31 -1.10 -7.30
N PHE A 110 6.14 -0.47 -7.33
CA PHE A 110 5.67 0.28 -8.48
C PHE A 110 4.84 1.50 -8.05
N TYR A 111 4.73 2.47 -8.96
CA TYR A 111 3.95 3.69 -8.81
C TYR A 111 2.98 3.77 -9.99
N ALA A 112 1.69 3.66 -9.71
CA ALA A 112 0.66 3.51 -10.75
C ALA A 112 0.35 4.82 -11.50
N GLN A 113 0.50 5.97 -10.83
CA GLN A 113 0.33 7.30 -11.44
C GLN A 113 -1.00 7.45 -12.20
N GLY A 114 -2.11 7.02 -11.58
CA GLY A 114 -3.46 7.10 -12.17
C GLY A 114 -3.87 5.90 -13.04
N ASP A 115 -2.99 4.91 -13.25
CA ASP A 115 -3.28 3.71 -14.04
C ASP A 115 -3.42 2.48 -13.13
N SER A 116 -4.62 1.91 -13.03
CA SER A 116 -4.90 0.72 -12.21
C SER A 116 -4.41 -0.59 -12.84
N SER A 117 -3.94 -0.60 -14.08
CA SER A 117 -3.62 -1.82 -14.82
C SER A 117 -2.52 -2.67 -14.16
N ALA A 118 -1.51 -2.04 -13.55
CA ALA A 118 -0.47 -2.76 -12.81
C ALA A 118 -1.05 -3.50 -11.59
N LEU A 119 -1.93 -2.86 -10.82
CA LEU A 119 -2.62 -3.46 -9.68
C LEU A 119 -3.46 -4.67 -10.12
N THR A 120 -4.35 -4.47 -11.10
CA THR A 120 -5.23 -5.54 -11.57
C THR A 120 -4.45 -6.70 -12.17
N ASN A 121 -3.38 -6.41 -12.92
CA ASN A 121 -2.52 -7.46 -13.48
C ASN A 121 -1.84 -8.34 -12.39
N PHE A 122 -1.38 -7.77 -11.28
CA PHE A 122 -0.86 -8.56 -10.16
C PHE A 122 -1.96 -9.40 -9.51
N LEU A 123 -3.13 -8.83 -9.25
CA LEU A 123 -4.27 -9.55 -8.66
C LEU A 123 -4.77 -10.68 -9.58
N ASP A 124 -4.83 -10.47 -10.90
CA ASP A 124 -5.19 -11.49 -11.91
C ASP A 124 -4.22 -12.67 -11.91
N ASN A 125 -2.95 -12.42 -11.56
CA ASN A 125 -1.93 -13.46 -11.43
C ASN A 125 -1.83 -14.07 -10.01
N GLY A 126 -2.79 -13.78 -9.13
CA GLY A 126 -2.84 -14.32 -7.78
C GLY A 126 -1.79 -13.73 -6.83
N VAL A 127 -1.31 -12.51 -7.11
CA VAL A 127 -0.29 -11.82 -6.32
C VAL A 127 -0.94 -10.71 -5.50
N PRO A 128 -0.94 -10.77 -4.14
CA PRO A 128 -1.43 -9.70 -3.28
C PRO A 128 -0.56 -8.45 -3.41
N VAL A 129 -1.20 -7.28 -3.33
CA VAL A 129 -0.54 -5.99 -3.50
C VAL A 129 -0.70 -5.14 -2.24
N VAL A 130 0.40 -4.75 -1.65
CA VAL A 130 0.42 -3.79 -0.54
C VAL A 130 0.31 -2.39 -1.12
N LEU A 131 -0.61 -1.58 -0.57
CA LEU A 131 -1.01 -0.26 -1.08
C LEU A 131 -0.79 0.80 -0.01
N TRP A 132 -0.12 1.90 -0.37
CA TRP A 132 -0.04 3.12 0.43
C TRP A 132 -1.14 4.09 -0.01
N LEU A 133 -2.08 4.40 0.87
CA LEU A 133 -3.26 5.21 0.58
C LEU A 133 -3.26 6.49 1.41
N GLY A 134 -3.49 7.64 0.80
CA GLY A 134 -3.76 8.88 1.51
C GLY A 134 -5.23 8.97 1.88
N LEU A 135 -5.62 8.52 3.08
CA LEU A 135 -7.03 8.44 3.48
C LEU A 135 -7.75 9.81 3.51
N TRP A 136 -6.99 10.90 3.60
CA TRP A 136 -7.50 12.28 3.52
C TRP A 136 -7.33 12.90 2.12
N GLY A 137 -7.01 12.09 1.11
CA GLY A 137 -6.64 12.55 -0.23
C GLY A 137 -5.24 13.15 -0.26
N ASP A 138 -4.95 13.92 -1.31
CA ASP A 138 -3.65 14.57 -1.46
C ASP A 138 -3.55 15.81 -0.56
N GLN A 139 -2.88 15.64 0.58
CA GLN A 139 -2.44 16.69 1.50
C GLN A 139 -0.92 16.80 1.50
N SER A 140 -0.28 16.29 0.44
CA SER A 140 1.16 16.09 0.39
C SER A 140 1.96 17.39 0.32
N PHE A 141 3.17 17.32 0.82
CA PHE A 141 4.21 18.33 0.68
C PHE A 141 5.58 17.65 0.58
N TYR A 142 6.59 18.42 0.19
CA TYR A 142 7.94 17.92 0.04
C TYR A 142 8.83 18.40 1.18
N GLU A 143 9.60 17.46 1.71
CA GLU A 143 10.79 17.73 2.54
C GLU A 143 12.05 17.33 1.76
N TYR A 144 13.22 17.65 2.30
CA TYR A 144 14.50 17.39 1.66
C TYR A 144 15.42 16.67 2.63
N ALA A 145 16.02 15.58 2.19
CA ALA A 145 17.06 14.89 2.93
C ALA A 145 18.34 15.74 3.01
N ASN A 146 19.28 15.35 3.86
CA ASN A 146 20.52 16.09 4.08
C ASN A 146 21.39 16.25 2.81
N ASP A 147 21.22 15.38 1.82
CA ASP A 147 21.90 15.44 0.52
C ASP A 147 21.12 16.26 -0.53
N GLY A 148 19.98 16.86 -0.14
CA GLY A 148 19.10 17.64 -1.00
C GLY A 148 18.09 16.81 -1.81
N THR A 149 18.01 15.50 -1.60
CA THR A 149 17.00 14.65 -2.26
C THR A 149 15.60 15.00 -1.74
N PRO A 150 14.65 15.40 -2.63
CA PRO A 150 13.28 15.65 -2.21
C PRO A 150 12.55 14.33 -1.94
N TYR A 151 11.66 14.35 -0.95
CA TYR A 151 10.72 13.25 -0.70
C TYR A 151 9.36 13.80 -0.32
N LYS A 152 8.31 13.09 -0.75
CA LYS A 152 6.92 13.46 -0.55
C LYS A 152 6.41 12.86 0.77
N LEU A 153 5.71 13.66 1.57
CA LEU A 153 4.98 13.20 2.75
C LEU A 153 3.50 13.53 2.58
N ASN A 154 2.61 12.62 2.97
CA ASN A 154 1.18 12.83 2.96
C ASN A 154 0.58 12.47 4.33
N PRO A 155 0.18 13.44 5.18
CA PRO A 155 -0.40 13.16 6.48
C PRO A 155 -1.68 12.33 6.33
N GLY A 156 -1.93 11.42 7.27
CA GLY A 156 -3.08 10.54 7.23
C GLY A 156 -2.98 9.42 6.19
N TYR A 157 -1.76 9.02 5.79
CA TYR A 157 -1.63 7.82 4.98
C TYR A 157 -1.85 6.55 5.82
N HIS A 158 -2.22 5.47 5.14
CA HIS A 158 -2.42 4.15 5.72
C HIS A 158 -2.02 3.07 4.72
N VAL A 159 -1.64 1.90 5.22
CA VAL A 159 -1.19 0.79 4.37
C VAL A 159 -2.10 -0.42 4.58
N VAL A 160 -2.55 -0.97 3.46
CA VAL A 160 -3.46 -2.12 3.40
C VAL A 160 -2.98 -3.14 2.36
N VAL A 161 -3.59 -4.33 2.32
CA VAL A 161 -3.27 -5.34 1.31
C VAL A 161 -4.48 -5.57 0.40
N ALA A 162 -4.37 -5.13 -0.87
CA ALA A 162 -5.36 -5.48 -1.87
C ALA A 162 -5.30 -6.99 -2.14
N TYR A 163 -6.46 -7.61 -2.04
CA TYR A 163 -6.63 -9.04 -2.32
C TYR A 163 -7.64 -9.32 -3.44
N GLY A 164 -8.29 -8.28 -3.95
CA GLY A 164 -9.23 -8.44 -5.04
C GLY A 164 -9.77 -7.13 -5.58
N TYR A 165 -10.41 -7.25 -6.73
CA TYR A 165 -11.15 -6.18 -7.37
C TYR A 165 -12.29 -6.76 -8.21
N ASP A 166 -13.28 -5.93 -8.54
CA ASP A 166 -14.31 -6.17 -9.54
C ASP A 166 -14.77 -4.83 -10.18
N GLU A 167 -15.86 -4.83 -10.92
CA GLU A 167 -16.44 -3.63 -11.52
C GLU A 167 -16.83 -2.56 -10.49
N SER A 168 -17.10 -2.96 -9.24
CA SER A 168 -17.51 -2.08 -8.15
C SER A 168 -16.34 -1.35 -7.51
N GLY A 169 -15.14 -1.97 -7.46
CA GLY A 169 -13.99 -1.37 -6.80
C GLY A 169 -12.90 -2.34 -6.36
N VAL A 170 -12.11 -1.92 -5.37
CA VAL A 170 -10.98 -2.64 -4.81
C VAL A 170 -11.30 -3.12 -3.40
N TYR A 171 -10.87 -4.34 -3.09
CA TYR A 171 -11.07 -5.03 -1.81
C TYR A 171 -9.72 -5.25 -1.14
N ALA A 172 -9.61 -4.89 0.13
CA ALA A 172 -8.36 -4.98 0.88
C ALA A 172 -8.54 -5.56 2.29
N ALA A 173 -7.51 -6.24 2.78
CA ALA A 173 -7.33 -6.55 4.19
C ALA A 173 -6.70 -5.35 4.89
N ASP A 174 -7.33 -4.88 5.95
CA ASP A 174 -6.94 -3.68 6.70
C ASP A 174 -6.32 -4.08 8.04
N PRO A 175 -4.99 -3.89 8.22
CA PRO A 175 -4.33 -4.23 9.47
C PRO A 175 -4.73 -3.34 10.65
N ALA A 176 -5.24 -2.13 10.44
CA ALA A 176 -5.69 -1.28 11.55
C ALA A 176 -6.92 -1.87 12.25
N THR A 177 -7.79 -2.54 11.51
CA THR A 177 -9.01 -3.15 12.04
C THR A 177 -8.90 -4.67 12.20
N GLY A 178 -7.97 -5.32 11.52
CA GLY A 178 -7.89 -6.78 11.39
C GLY A 178 -9.05 -7.36 10.58
N GLY A 179 -9.71 -6.54 9.77
CA GLY A 179 -10.87 -6.88 8.95
C GLY A 179 -10.63 -6.64 7.47
N THR A 180 -11.71 -6.61 6.71
CA THR A 180 -11.70 -6.26 5.29
C THR A 180 -12.38 -4.92 5.07
N VAL A 181 -11.96 -4.22 4.01
CA VAL A 181 -12.54 -2.97 3.56
C VAL A 181 -12.63 -2.99 2.04
N SER A 182 -13.56 -2.22 1.49
CA SER A 182 -13.67 -2.03 0.04
C SER A 182 -13.97 -0.58 -0.28
N TRP A 183 -13.52 -0.14 -1.43
CA TRP A 183 -13.78 1.20 -1.96
C TRP A 183 -14.21 1.12 -3.41
N ALA A 184 -15.18 1.94 -3.79
CA ALA A 184 -15.47 2.17 -5.19
C ALA A 184 -14.22 2.71 -5.91
N TRP A 185 -14.06 2.39 -7.19
CA TRP A 185 -12.87 2.77 -7.97
C TRP A 185 -12.53 4.26 -7.85
N GLY A 186 -13.52 5.16 -7.89
CA GLY A 186 -13.26 6.59 -7.80
C GLY A 186 -12.66 7.00 -6.45
N ASP A 187 -13.20 6.48 -5.34
CA ASP A 187 -12.70 6.76 -3.99
C ASP A 187 -11.32 6.13 -3.77
N PHE A 188 -11.15 4.91 -4.27
CA PHE A 188 -9.86 4.21 -4.22
C PHE A 188 -8.76 5.00 -4.96
N MET A 189 -8.99 5.36 -6.21
CA MET A 189 -8.02 6.12 -7.01
C MET A 189 -7.69 7.46 -6.38
N TRP A 190 -8.68 8.17 -5.83
CA TRP A 190 -8.45 9.43 -5.13
C TRP A 190 -7.50 9.31 -3.93
N MET A 191 -7.60 8.22 -3.15
CA MET A 191 -6.70 7.94 -2.03
C MET A 191 -5.34 7.44 -2.50
N TRP A 192 -5.32 6.60 -3.53
CA TRP A 192 -4.11 5.96 -4.02
C TRP A 192 -3.19 6.93 -4.77
N ASP A 193 -3.77 7.81 -5.60
CA ASP A 193 -3.04 8.84 -6.33
C ASP A 193 -2.44 9.92 -5.41
N ALA A 194 -2.95 10.07 -4.18
CA ALA A 194 -2.36 10.96 -3.18
C ALA A 194 -0.89 10.63 -2.87
N LEU A 195 -0.48 9.38 -3.08
CA LEU A 195 0.89 8.88 -2.97
C LEU A 195 1.40 8.31 -4.31
N ASP A 196 0.96 8.88 -5.44
CA ASP A 196 1.40 8.55 -6.79
C ASP A 196 1.14 7.08 -7.19
N GLY A 197 0.15 6.42 -6.55
CA GLY A 197 -0.14 5.01 -6.73
C GLY A 197 0.93 4.07 -6.15
N MET A 198 1.57 4.49 -5.06
CA MET A 198 2.63 3.77 -4.37
C MET A 198 2.19 2.39 -3.90
N SER A 199 2.93 1.36 -4.29
CA SER A 199 2.54 -0.03 -4.10
C SER A 199 3.73 -0.99 -4.07
N MET A 200 3.48 -2.18 -3.51
CA MET A 200 4.41 -3.32 -3.59
C MET A 200 3.65 -4.62 -3.79
N ALA A 201 3.91 -5.31 -4.89
CA ALA A 201 3.45 -6.68 -5.10
C ALA A 201 4.41 -7.66 -4.40
N VAL A 202 3.86 -8.69 -3.73
CA VAL A 202 4.66 -9.61 -2.88
C VAL A 202 4.38 -11.05 -3.26
N TRP A 203 5.46 -11.83 -3.56
CA TRP A 203 5.35 -13.27 -3.85
C TRP A 203 6.62 -14.01 -3.46
N PRO A 204 6.58 -15.36 -3.25
CA PRO A 204 7.74 -16.15 -2.90
C PRO A 204 8.84 -16.11 -3.97
N LEU A 205 10.10 -16.05 -3.56
CA LEU A 205 11.23 -16.29 -4.47
C LEU A 205 11.19 -17.74 -4.97
N VAL A 206 11.38 -17.93 -6.28
CA VAL A 206 11.42 -19.28 -6.89
C VAL A 206 12.59 -20.05 -6.28
N GLY A 207 12.29 -21.19 -5.64
CA GLY A 207 13.29 -22.03 -4.95
C GLY A 207 13.27 -21.92 -3.42
N SER A 208 12.58 -20.96 -2.83
CA SER A 208 12.24 -20.97 -1.41
C SER A 208 10.94 -21.76 -1.20
N ALA A 209 10.97 -23.08 -1.42
CA ALA A 209 9.92 -23.92 -0.90
C ALA A 209 10.00 -23.80 0.63
N ALA A 210 9.13 -23.01 1.22
CA ALA A 210 8.75 -23.19 2.60
C ALA A 210 8.20 -24.61 2.66
N ALA A 211 9.04 -25.54 3.08
CA ALA A 211 8.65 -26.91 3.34
C ALA A 211 7.57 -26.83 4.42
N ALA A 212 6.31 -26.94 4.01
CA ALA A 212 5.29 -27.42 4.91
C ALA A 212 5.68 -28.87 5.23
N GLU A 213 6.62 -29.04 6.17
CA GLU A 213 6.79 -30.30 6.86
C GLU A 213 5.53 -30.51 7.68
N THR A 214 4.56 -31.20 7.05
CA THR A 214 3.57 -31.96 7.78
C THR A 214 4.33 -33.07 8.52
N SER A 215 4.81 -32.77 9.73
CA SER A 215 5.23 -33.79 10.64
C SER A 215 4.02 -34.66 10.96
N PRO A 216 4.04 -35.96 10.63
CA PRO A 216 3.00 -36.84 11.13
C PRO A 216 3.17 -36.93 12.65
N VAL A 217 2.15 -36.47 13.37
CA VAL A 217 2.01 -36.79 14.80
C VAL A 217 1.89 -38.32 14.91
N CYS A 218 2.97 -38.99 15.31
CA CYS A 218 2.91 -40.37 15.73
C CYS A 218 2.30 -40.43 17.12
N CYS A 219 1.36 -41.34 17.28
CA CYS A 219 0.61 -41.75 18.47
C CYS A 219 1.45 -41.96 19.71
#